data_9e346526790fdff8ed6fad27ed3886be
#
_entry.id   9e346526790fdff8ed6fad27ed3886be
#
_cell.length_a   1.000
_cell.length_b   1.000
_cell.length_c   1.000
_cell.angle_alpha   90.00
_cell.angle_beta   90.00
_cell.angle_gamma   90.00
#
_symmetry.space_group_name_H-M   'P 1'
#
loop_
_entity.id
_entity.type
_entity.pdbx_description
1 polymer ?
#
loop_
_entity_poly.entity_id
_entity_poly.type
_entity_poly.pdbx_seq_one_letter_code
_entity_poly.pdbx_strand_id
1 'polypeptide(L)'
;MRNSVDRTRLRDLTARELARFEQDHPRSRELSERAKANLLAGVPMPWMSEWAGSYPVFVAEAHGARFTDVDGREYVDLCLGDTGAMTGHAPKEAVEAIAEQAAKGITHMLPTEDAAWVGAEMQRRFGLPFWQFCLTATDANRFTIRLARAITARPKILVFNYCYHGSVDETILTIEDGVPGPRPGNVGAPVDPTQTTRVVEFNDVEAVEEALAHEDVACVLAEPALTNIGIVLPEPGYHDALRRLTRDHGTYLVIDETHTICAGPGGAHRGTPVRAGRSRCS
;
A
#
# COMPACT_ATOMS: atom_id res chain seq x y z
N MET A 1 -9.43 27.60 -23.01
CA MET A 1 -9.00 26.83 -24.22
C MET A 1 -8.33 25.57 -23.76
N ARG A 2 -8.94 24.41 -23.95
CA ARG A 2 -8.26 23.13 -23.72
C ARG A 2 -7.26 22.97 -24.86
N ASN A 3 -5.96 23.08 -24.57
CA ASN A 3 -4.92 22.72 -25.54
C ASN A 3 -5.13 21.24 -25.91
N SER A 4 -5.59 21.00 -27.13
CA SER A 4 -5.69 19.66 -27.65
C SER A 4 -4.28 19.08 -27.85
N VAL A 5 -3.99 17.95 -27.20
CA VAL A 5 -2.72 17.26 -27.38
C VAL A 5 -2.59 16.83 -28.84
N ASP A 6 -1.50 17.22 -29.49
CA ASP A 6 -1.16 16.74 -30.83
C ASP A 6 -0.78 15.25 -30.75
N ARG A 7 -1.74 14.40 -31.11
CA ARG A 7 -1.58 12.95 -31.01
C ARG A 7 -0.59 12.37 -32.01
N THR A 8 -0.33 13.04 -33.12
CA THR A 8 0.69 12.60 -34.09
C THR A 8 2.07 12.84 -33.50
N ARG A 9 2.33 14.06 -33.03
CA ARG A 9 3.57 14.40 -32.35
C ARG A 9 3.81 13.51 -31.12
N LEU A 10 2.78 13.19 -30.34
CA LEU A 10 2.89 12.29 -29.19
C LEU A 10 3.36 10.89 -29.62
N ARG A 11 2.76 10.33 -30.68
CA ARG A 11 3.18 9.01 -31.20
C ARG A 11 4.63 9.02 -31.67
N ASP A 12 5.05 10.03 -32.42
CA ASP A 12 6.42 10.16 -32.92
C ASP A 12 7.43 10.27 -31.77
N LEU A 13 7.13 11.06 -30.73
CA LEU A 13 7.93 11.16 -29.54
C LEU A 13 8.02 9.82 -28.80
N THR A 14 6.90 9.14 -28.60
CA THR A 14 6.88 7.82 -27.96
C THR A 14 7.71 6.81 -28.72
N ALA A 15 7.58 6.72 -30.04
CA ALA A 15 8.36 5.81 -30.87
C ALA A 15 9.87 6.08 -30.77
N ARG A 16 10.25 7.37 -30.76
CA ARG A 16 11.65 7.78 -30.59
C ARG A 16 12.20 7.37 -29.21
N GLU A 17 11.46 7.63 -28.13
CA GLU A 17 11.90 7.30 -26.77
C GLU A 17 11.96 5.77 -26.56
N LEU A 18 11.04 4.99 -27.12
CA LEU A 18 11.11 3.53 -27.09
C LEU A 18 12.32 3.00 -27.82
N ALA A 19 12.63 3.52 -29.03
CA ALA A 19 13.81 3.11 -29.78
C ALA A 19 15.10 3.44 -29.02
N ARG A 20 15.15 4.61 -28.37
CA ARG A 20 16.27 4.99 -27.51
C ARG A 20 16.40 4.08 -26.30
N PHE A 21 15.28 3.77 -25.63
CA PHE A 21 15.25 2.85 -24.50
C PHE A 21 15.84 1.49 -24.87
N GLU A 22 15.42 0.92 -26.01
CA GLU A 22 15.92 -0.37 -26.49
C GLU A 22 17.41 -0.37 -26.84
N GLN A 23 17.89 0.75 -27.36
CA GLN A 23 19.31 0.97 -27.68
C GLN A 23 20.18 1.06 -26.40
N ASP A 24 19.59 1.68 -25.39
CA ASP A 24 20.25 2.01 -24.13
C ASP A 24 20.26 0.84 -23.12
N HIS A 25 19.37 -0.20 -23.31
CA HIS A 25 19.18 -1.29 -22.34
C HIS A 25 19.30 -2.70 -22.96
N PRO A 26 20.37 -3.02 -23.72
CA PRO A 26 20.53 -4.31 -24.37
C PRO A 26 20.62 -5.49 -23.38
N ARG A 27 21.24 -5.29 -22.22
CA ARG A 27 21.39 -6.32 -21.20
C ARG A 27 20.08 -6.61 -20.47
N SER A 28 19.31 -5.58 -20.18
CA SER A 28 17.96 -5.71 -19.62
C SER A 28 17.03 -6.46 -20.59
N ARG A 29 17.17 -6.21 -21.90
CA ARG A 29 16.46 -6.98 -22.94
C ARG A 29 16.81 -8.47 -22.86
N GLU A 30 18.09 -8.81 -22.88
CA GLU A 30 18.56 -10.21 -22.81
C GLU A 30 18.01 -10.92 -21.56
N LEU A 31 18.06 -10.26 -20.40
CA LEU A 31 17.53 -10.80 -19.15
C LEU A 31 16.02 -10.99 -19.19
N SER A 32 15.28 -10.03 -19.76
CA SER A 32 13.84 -10.13 -19.93
C SER A 32 13.44 -11.32 -20.81
N GLU A 33 14.11 -11.49 -21.98
CA GLU A 33 13.83 -12.64 -22.84
C GLU A 33 14.16 -13.98 -22.15
N ARG A 34 15.27 -14.04 -21.43
CA ARG A 34 15.62 -15.22 -20.65
C ARG A 34 14.63 -15.51 -19.53
N ALA A 35 14.13 -14.48 -18.85
CA ALA A 35 13.17 -14.63 -17.76
C ALA A 35 11.80 -15.12 -18.22
N LYS A 36 11.37 -14.81 -19.44
CA LYS A 36 10.11 -15.31 -20.03
C LYS A 36 10.02 -16.82 -20.13
N ALA A 37 11.15 -17.51 -20.10
CA ALA A 37 11.16 -18.98 -20.12
C ALA A 37 10.60 -19.61 -18.84
N ASN A 38 10.63 -18.89 -17.71
CA ASN A 38 10.31 -19.45 -16.38
C ASN A 38 9.43 -18.52 -15.53
N LEU A 39 9.27 -17.26 -15.91
CA LEU A 39 8.46 -16.28 -15.19
C LEU A 39 7.31 -15.79 -16.09
N LEU A 40 6.12 -15.73 -15.54
CA LEU A 40 4.97 -15.18 -16.25
C LEU A 40 5.27 -13.72 -16.64
N ALA A 41 5.10 -13.38 -17.93
CA ALA A 41 5.48 -12.09 -18.51
C ALA A 41 6.98 -11.70 -18.30
N GLY A 42 7.85 -12.63 -17.91
CA GLY A 42 9.29 -12.40 -17.68
C GLY A 42 9.61 -11.61 -16.41
N VAL A 43 8.69 -11.53 -15.44
CA VAL A 43 8.84 -10.74 -14.21
C VAL A 43 8.42 -11.56 -12.97
N PRO A 44 9.02 -11.28 -11.79
CA PRO A 44 8.63 -11.96 -10.56
C PRO A 44 7.21 -11.65 -10.08
N MET A 45 6.71 -10.43 -10.35
CA MET A 45 5.36 -9.98 -9.98
C MET A 45 4.68 -9.31 -11.18
N PRO A 46 3.39 -9.57 -11.44
CA PRO A 46 2.70 -9.14 -12.68
C PRO A 46 2.79 -7.64 -12.96
N TRP A 47 2.64 -6.80 -11.95
CA TRP A 47 2.68 -5.34 -12.07
C TRP A 47 4.02 -4.81 -12.59
N MET A 48 5.12 -5.55 -12.43
CA MET A 48 6.44 -5.16 -12.95
C MET A 48 6.49 -5.14 -14.48
N SER A 49 5.54 -5.78 -15.18
CA SER A 49 5.43 -5.73 -16.65
C SER A 49 4.74 -4.46 -17.16
N GLU A 50 4.12 -3.67 -16.28
CA GLU A 50 3.35 -2.48 -16.65
C GLU A 50 4.16 -1.19 -16.65
N TRP A 51 5.44 -1.27 -16.32
CA TRP A 51 6.35 -0.12 -16.40
C TRP A 51 6.55 0.36 -17.82
N ALA A 52 6.77 1.68 -17.97
CA ALA A 52 7.06 2.27 -19.27
C ALA A 52 8.33 1.67 -19.87
N GLY A 53 8.29 1.34 -21.16
CA GLY A 53 9.38 0.72 -21.93
C GLY A 53 8.94 -0.57 -22.59
N SER A 54 9.81 -1.11 -23.48
CA SER A 54 9.52 -2.36 -24.21
C SER A 54 9.67 -3.61 -23.30
N TYR A 55 10.38 -3.47 -22.17
CA TYR A 55 10.66 -4.49 -21.17
C TYR A 55 11.12 -3.82 -19.88
N PRO A 56 11.08 -4.50 -18.72
CA PRO A 56 11.53 -3.92 -17.46
C PRO A 56 13.03 -3.70 -17.42
N VAL A 57 13.48 -2.66 -16.75
CA VAL A 57 14.88 -2.44 -16.38
C VAL A 57 15.24 -3.42 -15.27
N PHE A 58 16.40 -4.07 -15.37
CA PHE A 58 16.92 -4.97 -14.33
C PHE A 58 17.97 -4.21 -13.48
N VAL A 59 17.74 -4.17 -12.18
CA VAL A 59 18.62 -3.49 -11.23
C VAL A 59 19.85 -4.35 -10.92
N ALA A 60 21.03 -3.73 -10.94
CA ALA A 60 22.28 -4.36 -10.50
C ALA A 60 22.55 -4.04 -9.02
N GLU A 61 22.44 -2.78 -8.61
CA GLU A 61 22.67 -2.34 -7.23
C GLU A 61 21.89 -1.05 -6.93
N ALA A 62 21.71 -0.76 -5.64
CA ALA A 62 21.06 0.47 -5.20
C ALA A 62 21.66 0.96 -3.88
N HIS A 63 21.88 2.28 -3.76
CA HIS A 63 22.43 2.95 -2.59
C HIS A 63 21.78 4.33 -2.39
N GLY A 64 21.36 4.62 -1.16
CA GLY A 64 20.70 5.90 -0.85
C GLY A 64 19.48 6.12 -1.74
N ALA A 65 19.41 7.21 -2.46
CA ALA A 65 18.29 7.57 -3.34
C ALA A 65 18.55 7.20 -4.83
N ARG A 66 19.46 6.27 -5.11
CA ARG A 66 19.87 5.92 -6.47
C ARG A 66 19.95 4.42 -6.65
N PHE A 67 19.72 3.97 -7.88
CA PHE A 67 20.04 2.63 -8.31
C PHE A 67 20.78 2.64 -9.65
N THR A 68 21.56 1.60 -9.90
CA THR A 68 22.24 1.35 -11.17
C THR A 68 21.63 0.09 -11.78
N ASP A 69 21.31 0.14 -13.06
CA ASP A 69 20.82 -1.02 -13.79
C ASP A 69 21.98 -1.92 -14.30
N VAL A 70 21.61 -3.06 -14.86
CA VAL A 70 22.55 -4.03 -15.41
C VAL A 70 23.25 -3.54 -16.69
N ASP A 71 22.77 -2.45 -17.28
CA ASP A 71 23.36 -1.77 -18.42
C ASP A 71 24.32 -0.64 -18.00
N GLY A 72 24.49 -0.45 -16.66
CA GLY A 72 25.40 0.54 -16.07
C GLY A 72 24.84 1.95 -16.00
N ARG A 73 23.54 2.13 -16.14
CA ARG A 73 22.89 3.43 -16.05
C ARG A 73 22.43 3.71 -14.64
N GLU A 74 22.71 4.90 -14.17
CA GLU A 74 22.27 5.38 -12.87
C GLU A 74 20.94 6.15 -12.96
N TYR A 75 20.05 5.89 -11.99
CA TYR A 75 18.75 6.54 -11.84
C TYR A 75 18.59 7.12 -10.44
N VAL A 76 17.84 8.21 -10.35
CA VAL A 76 17.28 8.68 -9.08
C VAL A 76 16.01 7.88 -8.82
N ASP A 77 15.95 7.18 -7.70
CA ASP A 77 14.79 6.39 -7.31
C ASP A 77 13.75 7.29 -6.61
N LEU A 78 12.76 7.73 -7.37
CA LEU A 78 11.61 8.48 -6.85
C LEU A 78 10.46 7.56 -6.41
N CYS A 79 10.57 6.25 -6.68
CA CYS A 79 9.61 5.24 -6.24
C CYS A 79 9.94 4.68 -4.86
N LEU A 80 11.20 4.80 -4.42
CA LEU A 80 11.70 4.33 -3.11
C LEU A 80 11.43 2.83 -2.87
N GLY A 81 11.56 2.02 -3.92
CA GLY A 81 11.27 0.59 -3.85
C GLY A 81 9.83 0.31 -3.43
N ASP A 82 8.87 1.11 -3.89
CA ASP A 82 7.47 1.09 -3.48
C ASP A 82 7.31 1.23 -1.95
N THR A 83 7.92 2.29 -1.42
CA THR A 83 7.99 2.66 0.01
C THR A 83 8.89 1.78 0.90
N GLY A 84 9.40 0.66 0.40
CA GLY A 84 10.32 -0.21 1.15
C GLY A 84 11.68 0.44 1.45
N ALA A 85 12.12 1.40 0.64
CA ALA A 85 13.39 2.11 0.76
C ALA A 85 13.25 3.57 1.21
N MET A 86 12.29 3.89 2.07
CA MET A 86 12.04 5.25 2.58
C MET A 86 13.24 5.87 3.30
N THR A 87 14.13 5.04 3.87
CA THR A 87 15.38 5.47 4.52
C THR A 87 16.58 5.45 3.58
N GLY A 88 16.34 5.20 2.30
CA GLY A 88 17.35 4.95 1.29
C GLY A 88 17.70 3.47 1.14
N HIS A 89 18.26 3.12 -0.01
CA HIS A 89 18.76 1.77 -0.29
C HIS A 89 20.05 1.48 0.49
N ALA A 90 20.19 0.24 0.95
CA ALA A 90 21.38 -0.29 1.61
C ALA A 90 21.93 0.61 2.75
N PRO A 91 21.13 1.05 3.74
CA PRO A 91 21.65 1.78 4.88
C PRO A 91 22.62 0.89 5.66
N LYS A 92 23.81 1.41 5.95
CA LYS A 92 24.94 0.65 6.47
C LYS A 92 24.58 -0.17 7.72
N GLU A 93 23.92 0.44 8.67
CA GLU A 93 23.55 -0.18 9.95
C GLU A 93 22.59 -1.36 9.77
N ALA A 94 21.64 -1.24 8.83
CA ALA A 94 20.71 -2.32 8.51
C ALA A 94 21.43 -3.47 7.77
N VAL A 95 22.34 -3.16 6.83
CA VAL A 95 23.11 -4.16 6.09
C VAL A 95 23.99 -4.98 7.06
N GLU A 96 24.70 -4.31 7.96
CA GLU A 96 25.56 -4.95 8.97
C GLU A 96 24.71 -5.86 9.91
N ALA A 97 23.60 -5.36 10.42
CA ALA A 97 22.72 -6.12 11.30
C ALA A 97 22.11 -7.35 10.60
N ILE A 98 21.68 -7.19 9.34
CA ILE A 98 21.15 -8.32 8.52
C ILE A 98 22.23 -9.37 8.30
N ALA A 99 23.45 -8.98 7.94
CA ALA A 99 24.57 -9.89 7.70
C ALA A 99 24.94 -10.65 8.99
N GLU A 100 25.00 -9.97 10.13
CA GLU A 100 25.25 -10.59 11.43
C GLU A 100 24.17 -11.60 11.81
N GLN A 101 22.89 -11.22 11.68
CA GLN A 101 21.77 -12.11 12.00
C GLN A 101 21.66 -13.28 11.03
N ALA A 102 21.95 -13.08 9.74
CA ALA A 102 21.93 -14.14 8.75
C ALA A 102 22.94 -15.26 9.08
N ALA A 103 24.12 -14.90 9.63
CA ALA A 103 25.12 -15.87 10.10
C ALA A 103 24.67 -16.70 11.31
N LYS A 104 23.68 -16.21 12.07
CA LYS A 104 23.08 -16.93 13.22
C LYS A 104 21.81 -17.68 12.85
N GLY A 105 21.30 -17.49 11.64
CA GLY A 105 20.02 -18.01 11.15
C GLY A 105 18.92 -16.97 11.20
N ILE A 106 18.00 -17.04 10.22
CA ILE A 106 16.87 -16.12 10.07
C ILE A 106 15.51 -16.82 9.99
N THR A 107 15.51 -18.16 9.94
CA THR A 107 14.28 -18.96 9.85
C THR A 107 14.10 -19.74 11.14
N HIS A 108 13.45 -19.11 12.11
CA HIS A 108 13.17 -19.71 13.41
C HIS A 108 11.67 -19.86 13.61
N MET A 109 11.26 -20.98 14.19
CA MET A 109 9.88 -21.17 14.65
C MET A 109 9.63 -20.50 16.02
N LEU A 110 10.70 -20.24 16.77
CA LEU A 110 10.66 -19.64 18.09
C LEU A 110 11.08 -18.16 18.01
N PRO A 111 10.57 -17.29 18.93
CA PRO A 111 10.96 -15.91 18.97
C PRO A 111 12.42 -15.75 19.41
N THR A 112 13.06 -14.67 18.94
CA THR A 112 14.37 -14.20 19.39
C THR A 112 14.19 -13.05 20.41
N GLU A 113 15.29 -12.62 21.05
CA GLU A 113 15.28 -11.45 21.96
C GLU A 113 14.79 -10.18 21.27
N ASP A 114 15.06 -10.04 19.97
CA ASP A 114 14.63 -8.90 19.16
C ASP A 114 13.11 -8.69 19.16
N ALA A 115 12.34 -9.79 19.29
CA ALA A 115 10.88 -9.70 19.30
C ALA A 115 10.36 -8.83 20.45
N ALA A 116 10.96 -8.96 21.64
CA ALA A 116 10.58 -8.16 22.81
C ALA A 116 10.96 -6.68 22.63
N TRP A 117 12.19 -6.44 22.12
CA TRP A 117 12.68 -5.08 21.86
C TRP A 117 11.84 -4.38 20.78
N VAL A 118 11.57 -5.04 19.65
CA VAL A 118 10.77 -4.49 18.56
C VAL A 118 9.35 -4.18 19.05
N GLY A 119 8.71 -5.07 19.81
CA GLY A 119 7.38 -4.81 20.37
C GLY A 119 7.35 -3.56 21.26
N ALA A 120 8.35 -3.40 22.14
CA ALA A 120 8.47 -2.21 22.99
C ALA A 120 8.72 -0.92 22.19
N GLU A 121 9.56 -0.97 21.17
CA GLU A 121 9.84 0.18 20.30
C GLU A 121 8.62 0.58 19.46
N MET A 122 7.86 -0.37 18.94
CA MET A 122 6.61 -0.11 18.24
C MET A 122 5.59 0.55 19.17
N GLN A 123 5.44 0.06 20.40
CA GLN A 123 4.58 0.71 21.40
C GLN A 123 5.03 2.15 21.67
N ARG A 124 6.33 2.37 21.84
CA ARG A 124 6.89 3.72 22.10
C ARG A 124 6.60 4.70 20.97
N ARG A 125 6.74 4.24 19.71
CA ARG A 125 6.53 5.09 18.51
C ARG A 125 5.07 5.35 18.24
N PHE A 126 4.25 4.31 18.25
CA PHE A 126 2.87 4.36 17.76
C PHE A 126 1.82 4.42 18.88
N GLY A 127 2.20 4.11 20.13
CA GLY A 127 1.34 4.23 21.31
C GLY A 127 0.27 3.13 21.43
N LEU A 128 0.29 2.10 20.58
CA LEU A 128 -0.57 0.93 20.72
C LEU A 128 0.09 -0.10 21.63
N PRO A 129 -0.64 -0.71 22.58
CA PRO A 129 -0.05 -1.55 23.62
C PRO A 129 0.38 -2.92 23.13
N PHE A 130 -0.19 -3.45 22.07
CA PHE A 130 0.05 -4.80 21.57
C PHE A 130 0.33 -4.81 20.07
N TRP A 131 1.27 -5.67 19.66
CA TRP A 131 1.71 -5.81 18.28
C TRP A 131 1.75 -7.28 17.88
N GLN A 132 1.32 -7.53 16.65
CA GLN A 132 1.48 -8.80 15.96
C GLN A 132 2.15 -8.56 14.62
N PHE A 133 3.00 -9.48 14.19
CA PHE A 133 3.76 -9.36 12.97
C PHE A 133 3.32 -10.42 11.97
N CYS A 134 3.25 -10.04 10.70
CA CYS A 134 3.00 -10.91 9.57
C CYS A 134 3.89 -10.50 8.39
N LEU A 135 3.92 -11.29 7.34
CA LEU A 135 4.87 -11.10 6.25
C LEU A 135 4.43 -10.01 5.26
N THR A 136 3.14 -9.74 5.16
CA THR A 136 2.60 -8.77 4.21
C THR A 136 1.48 -7.93 4.83
N ALA A 137 1.24 -6.73 4.28
CA ALA A 137 0.07 -5.92 4.63
C ALA A 137 -1.24 -6.62 4.26
N THR A 138 -1.26 -7.41 3.19
CA THR A 138 -2.39 -8.27 2.84
C THR A 138 -2.77 -9.20 3.99
N ASP A 139 -1.80 -9.87 4.60
CA ASP A 139 -2.04 -10.77 5.74
C ASP A 139 -2.52 -9.98 6.97
N ALA A 140 -1.91 -8.83 7.25
CA ALA A 140 -2.34 -7.95 8.34
C ALA A 140 -3.80 -7.54 8.20
N ASN A 141 -4.19 -7.09 7.01
CA ASN A 141 -5.56 -6.69 6.72
C ASN A 141 -6.54 -7.88 6.82
N ARG A 142 -6.18 -9.05 6.28
CA ARG A 142 -7.00 -10.27 6.38
C ARG A 142 -7.22 -10.71 7.84
N PHE A 143 -6.17 -10.72 8.66
CA PHE A 143 -6.31 -11.06 10.08
C PHE A 143 -7.15 -10.04 10.82
N THR A 144 -6.94 -8.75 10.57
CA THR A 144 -7.70 -7.66 11.20
C THR A 144 -9.18 -7.73 10.86
N ILE A 145 -9.53 -7.94 9.59
CA ILE A 145 -10.92 -8.11 9.14
C ILE A 145 -11.57 -9.31 9.83
N ARG A 146 -10.88 -10.46 9.89
CA ARG A 146 -11.40 -11.66 10.57
C ARG A 146 -11.62 -11.43 12.05
N LEU A 147 -10.70 -10.76 12.74
CA LEU A 147 -10.84 -10.42 14.16
C LEU A 147 -12.00 -9.44 14.39
N ALA A 148 -12.11 -8.39 13.58
CA ALA A 148 -13.21 -7.44 13.66
C ALA A 148 -14.57 -8.13 13.49
N ARG A 149 -14.71 -9.00 12.49
CA ARG A 149 -15.93 -9.81 12.29
C ARG A 149 -16.21 -10.74 13.48
N ALA A 150 -15.21 -11.41 14.02
CA ALA A 150 -15.37 -12.31 15.15
C ALA A 150 -15.81 -11.58 16.42
N ILE A 151 -15.29 -10.38 16.68
CA ILE A 151 -15.61 -9.60 17.88
C ILE A 151 -16.99 -8.94 17.77
N THR A 152 -17.32 -8.40 16.59
CA THR A 152 -18.57 -7.64 16.38
C THR A 152 -19.75 -8.53 15.99
N ALA A 153 -19.50 -9.75 15.52
CA ALA A 153 -20.46 -10.63 14.86
C ALA A 153 -21.12 -10.01 13.60
N ARG A 154 -20.48 -9.00 13.00
CA ARG A 154 -20.98 -8.30 11.80
C ARG A 154 -20.27 -8.82 10.56
N PRO A 155 -20.97 -9.02 9.43
CA PRO A 155 -20.40 -9.68 8.26
C PRO A 155 -19.62 -8.75 7.34
N LYS A 156 -19.93 -7.45 7.29
CA LYS A 156 -19.37 -6.52 6.30
C LYS A 156 -18.21 -5.71 6.84
N ILE A 157 -17.42 -5.19 5.92
CA ILE A 157 -16.46 -4.11 6.15
C ILE A 157 -16.86 -2.90 5.33
N LEU A 158 -16.31 -1.72 5.64
CA LEU A 158 -16.41 -0.53 4.84
C LEU A 158 -15.04 -0.13 4.35
N VAL A 159 -14.91 0.14 3.06
CA VAL A 159 -13.69 0.63 2.41
C VAL A 159 -13.99 1.87 1.56
N PHE A 160 -12.95 2.53 1.08
CA PHE A 160 -13.09 3.72 0.25
C PHE A 160 -12.85 3.42 -1.22
N ASN A 161 -13.56 4.11 -2.09
CA ASN A 161 -13.41 3.95 -3.54
C ASN A 161 -11.94 4.16 -3.94
N TYR A 162 -11.42 3.27 -4.78
CA TYR A 162 -10.02 3.23 -5.22
C TYR A 162 -8.95 3.06 -4.12
N CYS A 163 -9.30 2.68 -2.89
CA CYS A 163 -8.32 2.27 -1.88
C CYS A 163 -7.48 1.08 -2.35
N TYR A 164 -6.36 0.83 -1.69
CA TYR A 164 -5.57 -0.38 -1.91
C TYR A 164 -5.11 -0.97 -0.58
N HIS A 165 -5.50 -2.21 -0.31
CA HIS A 165 -5.21 -2.92 0.94
C HIS A 165 -4.60 -4.30 0.67
N GLY A 166 -3.79 -4.41 -0.38
CA GLY A 166 -3.24 -5.66 -0.86
C GLY A 166 -4.27 -6.48 -1.66
N SER A 167 -4.01 -7.78 -1.80
CA SER A 167 -4.85 -8.72 -2.54
C SER A 167 -5.95 -9.34 -1.65
N VAL A 168 -6.61 -8.51 -0.85
CA VAL A 168 -7.79 -8.92 -0.06
C VAL A 168 -9.02 -8.74 -0.93
N ASP A 169 -9.68 -9.84 -1.32
CA ASP A 169 -10.79 -9.82 -2.29
C ASP A 169 -11.91 -8.86 -1.89
N GLU A 170 -12.21 -8.81 -0.58
CA GLU A 170 -13.24 -7.92 -0.02
C GLU A 170 -12.92 -6.42 -0.17
N THR A 171 -11.67 -6.03 -0.46
CA THR A 171 -11.28 -4.62 -0.59
C THR A 171 -11.17 -4.13 -2.03
N ILE A 172 -11.32 -5.04 -3.00
CA ILE A 172 -11.14 -4.73 -4.42
C ILE A 172 -12.51 -4.40 -5.06
N LEU A 173 -13.09 -3.30 -4.59
CA LEU A 173 -14.33 -2.72 -5.12
C LEU A 173 -14.09 -1.33 -5.68
N THR A 174 -15.07 -0.87 -6.45
CA THR A 174 -15.13 0.51 -6.98
C THR A 174 -16.59 0.96 -7.05
N ILE A 175 -16.79 2.25 -7.25
CA ILE A 175 -18.09 2.84 -7.56
C ILE A 175 -18.02 3.33 -9.01
N GLU A 176 -18.81 2.74 -9.91
CA GLU A 176 -18.95 3.18 -11.30
C GLU A 176 -20.37 3.67 -11.53
N ASP A 177 -20.53 4.89 -12.02
CA ASP A 177 -21.84 5.53 -12.22
C ASP A 177 -22.75 5.50 -10.99
N GLY A 178 -22.18 5.61 -9.78
CA GLY A 178 -22.89 5.56 -8.51
C GLY A 178 -23.25 4.15 -8.04
N VAL A 179 -22.81 3.11 -8.74
CA VAL A 179 -23.12 1.71 -8.40
C VAL A 179 -21.87 1.00 -7.87
N PRO A 180 -21.88 0.48 -6.63
CA PRO A 180 -20.81 -0.35 -6.11
C PRO A 180 -20.68 -1.67 -6.87
N GLY A 181 -19.44 -2.06 -7.18
CA GLY A 181 -19.15 -3.33 -7.86
C GLY A 181 -17.68 -3.74 -7.74
N PRO A 182 -17.33 -4.95 -8.21
CA PRO A 182 -15.94 -5.38 -8.25
C PRO A 182 -15.11 -4.47 -9.16
N ARG A 183 -13.93 -4.08 -8.67
CA ARG A 183 -12.99 -3.29 -9.48
C ARG A 183 -12.50 -4.12 -10.67
N PRO A 184 -12.28 -3.52 -11.86
CA PRO A 184 -11.62 -4.20 -12.96
C PRO A 184 -10.30 -4.84 -12.51
N GLY A 185 -10.11 -6.13 -12.81
CA GLY A 185 -8.97 -6.92 -12.32
C GLY A 185 -9.22 -7.72 -11.04
N ASN A 186 -10.35 -7.53 -10.36
CA ASN A 186 -10.78 -8.45 -9.30
C ASN A 186 -11.31 -9.75 -9.93
N VAL A 187 -10.40 -10.67 -10.21
CA VAL A 187 -10.69 -11.93 -10.91
C VAL A 187 -10.77 -13.06 -9.90
N GLY A 188 -11.82 -13.89 -10.01
CA GLY A 188 -11.91 -15.12 -9.22
C GLY A 188 -12.31 -14.93 -7.76
N ALA A 189 -12.85 -13.79 -7.38
CA ALA A 189 -13.45 -13.65 -6.06
C ALA A 189 -14.54 -14.70 -5.85
N PRO A 190 -14.55 -15.43 -4.70
CA PRO A 190 -15.45 -16.56 -4.47
C PRO A 190 -16.90 -16.14 -4.31
N VAL A 191 -17.13 -14.88 -3.96
CA VAL A 191 -18.45 -14.25 -3.81
C VAL A 191 -18.41 -12.84 -4.41
N ASP A 192 -19.56 -12.30 -4.75
CA ASP A 192 -19.68 -10.89 -5.09
C ASP A 192 -19.23 -10.04 -3.87
N PRO A 193 -18.17 -9.23 -3.99
CA PRO A 193 -17.64 -8.50 -2.86
C PRO A 193 -18.62 -7.47 -2.27
N THR A 194 -19.65 -7.05 -3.00
CA THR A 194 -20.71 -6.18 -2.45
C THR A 194 -21.53 -6.84 -1.34
N GLN A 195 -21.50 -8.18 -1.28
CA GLN A 195 -22.16 -8.91 -0.20
C GLN A 195 -21.40 -8.80 1.14
N THR A 196 -20.08 -8.61 1.07
CA THR A 196 -19.20 -8.60 2.24
C THR A 196 -18.63 -7.22 2.54
N THR A 197 -18.86 -6.24 1.65
CA THR A 197 -18.22 -4.93 1.74
C THR A 197 -19.15 -3.82 1.29
N ARG A 198 -19.11 -2.71 2.03
CA ARG A 198 -19.65 -1.42 1.62
C ARG A 198 -18.50 -0.56 1.10
N VAL A 199 -18.73 0.19 0.04
CA VAL A 199 -17.75 1.13 -0.52
C VAL A 199 -18.38 2.51 -0.61
N VAL A 200 -17.63 3.54 -0.18
CA VAL A 200 -18.04 4.95 -0.24
C VAL A 200 -16.88 5.79 -0.77
N GLU A 201 -17.17 7.03 -1.16
CA GLU A 201 -16.10 7.95 -1.56
C GLU A 201 -15.30 8.43 -0.34
N PHE A 202 -13.99 8.65 -0.56
CA PHE A 202 -13.14 9.24 0.46
C PHE A 202 -13.50 10.72 0.65
N ASN A 203 -13.44 11.21 1.88
CA ASN A 203 -13.91 12.54 2.30
C ASN A 203 -15.44 12.75 2.34
N ASP A 204 -16.23 11.74 2.01
CA ASP A 204 -17.69 11.79 2.13
C ASP A 204 -18.15 11.26 3.50
N VAL A 205 -18.25 12.17 4.47
CA VAL A 205 -18.66 11.85 5.85
C VAL A 205 -20.12 11.38 5.90
N GLU A 206 -20.97 11.94 5.08
CA GLU A 206 -22.41 11.62 5.01
C GLU A 206 -22.61 10.18 4.52
N ALA A 207 -21.92 9.79 3.44
CA ALA A 207 -21.95 8.42 2.94
C ALA A 207 -21.38 7.39 3.95
N VAL A 208 -20.36 7.77 4.73
CA VAL A 208 -19.87 6.91 5.84
C VAL A 208 -20.93 6.73 6.90
N GLU A 209 -21.61 7.79 7.33
CA GLU A 209 -22.68 7.73 8.34
C GLU A 209 -23.84 6.86 7.88
N GLU A 210 -24.31 7.05 6.65
CA GLU A 210 -25.35 6.23 6.03
C GLU A 210 -24.94 4.75 5.97
N ALA A 211 -23.71 4.45 5.55
CA ALA A 211 -23.20 3.08 5.47
C ALA A 211 -23.14 2.40 6.86
N LEU A 212 -22.76 3.13 7.90
CA LEU A 212 -22.68 2.61 9.27
C LEU A 212 -24.05 2.46 9.95
N ALA A 213 -25.05 3.25 9.56
CA ALA A 213 -26.41 3.18 10.09
C ALA A 213 -27.10 1.81 9.87
N HIS A 214 -26.57 1.00 8.94
CA HIS A 214 -27.05 -0.38 8.75
C HIS A 214 -26.62 -1.36 9.85
N GLU A 215 -25.69 -0.97 10.73
CA GLU A 215 -25.18 -1.77 11.85
C GLU A 215 -24.61 -3.16 11.46
N ASP A 216 -24.23 -3.35 10.19
CA ASP A 216 -23.69 -4.61 9.64
C ASP A 216 -22.18 -4.55 9.36
N VAL A 217 -21.53 -3.40 9.66
CA VAL A 217 -20.12 -3.16 9.40
C VAL A 217 -19.26 -3.50 10.62
N ALA A 218 -18.36 -4.46 10.48
CA ALA A 218 -17.41 -4.89 11.52
C ALA A 218 -16.27 -3.87 11.72
N CYS A 219 -15.72 -3.38 10.62
CA CYS A 219 -14.68 -2.34 10.63
C CYS A 219 -14.75 -1.44 9.39
N VAL A 220 -14.30 -0.21 9.58
CA VAL A 220 -13.89 0.70 8.51
C VAL A 220 -12.40 0.50 8.31
N LEU A 221 -11.97 0.16 7.11
CA LEU A 221 -10.56 0.03 6.73
C LEU A 221 -10.19 1.23 5.86
N ALA A 222 -9.31 2.06 6.35
CA ALA A 222 -8.96 3.35 5.75
C ALA A 222 -7.45 3.55 5.64
N GLU A 223 -7.01 4.21 4.57
CA GLU A 223 -5.69 4.83 4.51
C GLU A 223 -5.75 6.23 5.16
N PRO A 224 -4.67 6.75 5.76
CA PRO A 224 -4.63 8.15 6.22
C PRO A 224 -4.81 9.18 5.11
N ALA A 225 -4.37 8.84 3.90
CA ALA A 225 -4.62 9.52 2.63
C ALA A 225 -4.67 8.43 1.57
N LEU A 226 -5.52 8.53 0.54
CA LEU A 226 -5.47 7.56 -0.55
C LEU A 226 -4.17 7.73 -1.34
N THR A 227 -3.46 6.64 -1.57
CA THR A 227 -2.14 6.67 -2.22
C THR A 227 -2.10 5.90 -3.54
N ASN A 228 -3.12 5.10 -3.85
CA ASN A 228 -3.15 4.24 -5.03
C ASN A 228 -3.53 4.96 -6.34
N ILE A 229 -4.18 6.10 -6.26
CA ILE A 229 -4.65 6.88 -7.43
C ILE A 229 -4.02 8.28 -7.52
N GLY A 230 -2.86 8.45 -6.99
CA GLY A 230 -2.23 9.70 -6.62
C GLY A 230 -2.39 9.92 -5.12
N ILE A 231 -2.19 11.15 -4.64
CA ILE A 231 -2.36 11.43 -3.22
C ILE A 231 -3.63 12.25 -3.02
N VAL A 232 -4.65 11.61 -2.44
CA VAL A 232 -5.88 12.28 -2.03
C VAL A 232 -5.82 12.52 -0.53
N LEU A 233 -5.62 13.77 -0.14
CA LEU A 233 -5.52 14.15 1.27
C LEU A 233 -6.90 14.16 1.94
N PRO A 234 -6.97 13.84 3.24
CA PRO A 234 -8.19 14.00 4.01
C PRO A 234 -8.54 15.48 4.14
N GLU A 235 -9.82 15.80 4.04
CA GLU A 235 -10.33 17.12 4.36
C GLU A 235 -10.22 17.41 5.87
N PRO A 236 -10.14 18.69 6.27
CA PRO A 236 -10.08 19.06 7.69
C PRO A 236 -11.23 18.46 8.49
N GLY A 237 -10.90 17.69 9.54
CA GLY A 237 -11.89 17.05 10.41
C GLY A 237 -12.40 15.68 9.94
N TYR A 238 -11.99 15.21 8.76
CA TYR A 238 -12.44 13.92 8.23
C TYR A 238 -12.08 12.73 9.13
N HIS A 239 -10.82 12.65 9.58
CA HIS A 239 -10.40 11.57 10.49
C HIS A 239 -11.10 11.63 11.86
N ASP A 240 -11.37 12.83 12.36
CA ASP A 240 -12.14 12.99 13.60
C ASP A 240 -13.59 12.50 13.42
N ALA A 241 -14.19 12.78 12.27
CA ALA A 241 -15.50 12.28 11.90
C ALA A 241 -15.51 10.73 11.80
N LEU A 242 -14.53 10.14 11.10
CA LEU A 242 -14.39 8.67 11.04
C LEU A 242 -14.28 8.06 12.44
N ARG A 243 -13.43 8.65 13.29
CA ARG A 243 -13.23 8.18 14.66
C ARG A 243 -14.50 8.26 15.49
N ARG A 244 -15.26 9.33 15.36
CA ARG A 244 -16.54 9.54 16.05
C ARG A 244 -17.59 8.54 15.56
N LEU A 245 -17.81 8.49 14.24
CA LEU A 245 -18.83 7.63 13.64
C LEU A 245 -18.58 6.15 13.93
N THR A 246 -17.36 5.68 13.78
CA THR A 246 -17.03 4.28 14.08
C THR A 246 -17.27 3.93 15.55
N ARG A 247 -16.99 4.85 16.47
CA ARG A 247 -17.26 4.66 17.91
C ARG A 247 -18.77 4.63 18.19
N ASP A 248 -19.53 5.59 17.63
CA ASP A 248 -20.96 5.73 17.87
C ASP A 248 -21.75 4.52 17.36
N HIS A 249 -21.28 3.90 16.27
CA HIS A 249 -21.88 2.68 15.68
C HIS A 249 -21.26 1.36 16.18
N GLY A 250 -20.32 1.39 17.13
CA GLY A 250 -19.65 0.17 17.63
C GLY A 250 -18.87 -0.59 16.54
N THR A 251 -18.32 0.12 15.58
CA THR A 251 -17.52 -0.38 14.47
C THR A 251 -16.04 -0.12 14.76
N TYR A 252 -15.14 -1.02 14.43
CA TYR A 252 -13.71 -0.78 14.56
C TYR A 252 -13.20 0.13 13.46
N LEU A 253 -12.31 1.08 13.81
CA LEU A 253 -11.54 1.86 12.84
C LEU A 253 -10.16 1.24 12.69
N VAL A 254 -9.85 0.79 11.49
CA VAL A 254 -8.55 0.21 11.10
C VAL A 254 -7.87 1.19 10.16
N ILE A 255 -6.65 1.59 10.51
CA ILE A 255 -5.84 2.49 9.68
C ILE A 255 -4.71 1.69 9.05
N ASP A 256 -4.73 1.60 7.73
CA ASP A 256 -3.68 1.00 6.92
C ASP A 256 -2.61 2.05 6.61
N GLU A 257 -1.48 1.93 7.27
CA GLU A 257 -0.34 2.83 7.12
C GLU A 257 0.77 2.24 6.23
N THR A 258 0.48 1.29 5.38
CA THR A 258 1.47 0.64 4.52
C THR A 258 2.32 1.67 3.76
N HIS A 259 1.69 2.71 3.22
CA HIS A 259 2.39 3.76 2.47
C HIS A 259 2.72 5.01 3.31
N THR A 260 2.26 5.10 4.55
CA THR A 260 2.31 6.34 5.32
C THR A 260 3.01 6.22 6.67
N ILE A 261 3.40 5.02 7.09
CA ILE A 261 4.00 4.77 8.40
C ILE A 261 5.28 5.60 8.64
N CYS A 262 6.02 5.90 7.58
CA CYS A 262 7.23 6.72 7.62
C CYS A 262 6.99 8.23 7.46
N ALA A 263 5.74 8.68 7.31
CA ALA A 263 5.41 10.10 7.13
C ALA A 263 5.63 10.94 8.41
N GLY A 264 5.75 10.29 9.57
CA GLY A 264 6.01 10.96 10.83
C GLY A 264 6.44 10.01 11.94
N PRO A 265 6.83 10.52 13.13
CA PRO A 265 7.33 9.70 14.25
C PRO A 265 6.33 8.68 14.81
N GLY A 266 5.05 8.82 14.50
CA GLY A 266 3.97 7.92 14.90
C GLY A 266 3.04 7.55 13.76
N GLY A 267 3.54 7.53 12.51
CA GLY A 267 2.75 7.37 11.30
C GLY A 267 2.11 8.68 10.82
N ALA A 268 1.37 8.64 9.71
CA ALA A 268 0.72 9.83 9.16
C ALA A 268 -0.40 10.36 10.05
N HIS A 269 -1.13 9.49 10.73
CA HIS A 269 -2.24 9.89 11.60
C HIS A 269 -1.80 10.71 12.84
N ARG A 270 -0.52 10.62 13.23
CA ARG A 270 0.09 11.43 14.28
C ARG A 270 0.98 12.55 13.75
N GLY A 271 1.44 12.45 12.50
CA GLY A 271 2.31 13.41 11.83
C GLY A 271 1.58 14.63 11.28
N THR A 272 0.31 14.52 10.94
CA THR A 272 -0.52 15.70 10.62
C THR A 272 -0.72 16.50 11.91
N PRO A 273 -0.40 17.82 11.95
CA PRO A 273 -0.71 18.65 13.10
C PRO A 273 -2.23 18.86 13.18
N VAL A 274 -2.93 17.86 13.67
CA VAL A 274 -4.23 18.08 14.28
C VAL A 274 -3.93 18.95 15.50
N ARG A 275 -4.30 20.22 15.44
CA ARG A 275 -4.17 21.13 16.58
C ARG A 275 -4.76 20.41 17.79
N ALA A 276 -3.92 20.16 18.77
CA ALA A 276 -4.19 19.37 19.95
C ALA A 276 -5.43 19.87 20.69
N GLY A 277 -6.53 19.22 20.46
CA GLY A 277 -7.55 19.05 21.47
C GLY A 277 -7.04 17.92 22.38
N ARG A 278 -6.54 18.26 23.57
CA ARG A 278 -6.11 17.29 24.58
C ARG A 278 -7.31 16.41 24.94
N SER A 279 -7.35 15.19 24.46
CA SER A 279 -8.13 14.14 25.11
C SER A 279 -7.17 13.08 25.61
N ARG A 280 -6.98 13.06 26.94
CA ARG A 280 -6.30 11.99 27.65
C ARG A 280 -7.14 10.72 27.45
N CYS A 281 -6.53 9.66 26.92
CA CYS A 281 -7.06 8.32 27.10
C CYS A 281 -6.97 7.99 28.61
N SER A 282 -8.11 7.80 29.24
CA SER A 282 -8.24 7.10 30.51
C SER A 282 -8.62 5.66 30.19
#